data_c4ba2bb81d9bd847886816ad32e262c4
#
_entry.id   c4ba2bb81d9bd847886816ad32e262c4
#
_cell.length_a   1.000
_cell.length_b   1.000
_cell.length_c   1.000
_cell.angle_alpha   90.00
_cell.angle_beta   90.00
_cell.angle_gamma   90.00
#
_symmetry.space_group_name_H-M   'P 1'
#
loop_
_entity.id
_entity.type
_entity.pdbx_description
1 polymer ?
#
loop_
_entity_poly.entity_id
_entity_poly.type
_entity_poly.pdbx_seq_one_letter_code
_entity_poly.pdbx_strand_id
1 'polypeptide(L)'
;ASAARRERIAVIGGSEETVAQMVNRAKAVNSERVVLVGPDIASDDGGTMSAVFAAAAVAAVIAGNTDPSVPINGAELTLFGAAGKRLSDNEIDQLVRGGVTPIETVGGVSSPVRGITTKTSSGGVADTTWRELTTILIVDEVIPTIRSALRTRFARSKNTAQSRGAIRSQVVLELEEMKSREI
;
A
#
# COMPACT_ATOMS: atom_id res chain seq x y z
N ALA A 1 1.36 8.56 -12.26
CA ALA A 1 0.35 7.51 -12.47
C ALA A 1 -1.05 8.08 -12.38
N SER A 2 -1.39 8.75 -11.30
CA SER A 2 -2.73 9.35 -11.08
C SER A 2 -3.12 10.37 -12.15
N ALA A 3 -2.19 11.26 -12.57
CA ALA A 3 -2.43 12.19 -13.67
C ALA A 3 -2.75 11.51 -15.01
N ALA A 4 -2.17 10.31 -15.24
CA ALA A 4 -2.47 9.49 -16.42
C ALA A 4 -3.70 8.59 -16.22
N ARG A 5 -4.40 8.69 -15.08
CA ARG A 5 -5.53 7.82 -14.68
C ARG A 5 -5.18 6.34 -14.70
N ARG A 6 -3.94 6.02 -14.30
CA ARG A 6 -3.41 4.66 -14.16
C ARG A 6 -2.79 4.57 -12.79
N GLU A 7 -3.61 4.26 -11.82
CA GLU A 7 -3.22 4.06 -10.43
C GLU A 7 -2.28 2.84 -10.36
N ARG A 8 -1.11 3.03 -9.76
CA ARG A 8 -0.08 1.98 -9.61
C ARG A 8 0.66 2.18 -8.32
N ILE A 9 1.05 1.09 -7.71
CA ILE A 9 1.92 1.06 -6.54
C ILE A 9 3.22 0.36 -6.95
N ALA A 10 4.35 0.92 -6.56
CA ALA A 10 5.65 0.28 -6.68
C ALA A 10 6.00 -0.34 -5.33
N VAL A 11 6.34 -1.62 -5.33
CA VAL A 11 6.86 -2.31 -4.14
C VAL A 11 8.34 -2.54 -4.36
N ILE A 12 9.17 -2.06 -3.45
CA ILE A 12 10.63 -2.11 -3.55
C ILE A 12 11.22 -2.75 -2.30
N GLY A 13 12.34 -3.42 -2.45
CA GLY A 13 13.16 -3.94 -1.37
C GLY A 13 14.57 -3.37 -1.42
N GLY A 14 15.31 -3.52 -0.35
CA GLY A 14 16.72 -3.21 -0.28
C GLY A 14 17.60 -4.46 -0.26
N SER A 15 18.85 -4.28 0.11
CA SER A 15 19.78 -5.35 0.37
C SER A 15 20.79 -4.90 1.42
N GLU A 16 20.97 -5.73 2.45
CA GLU A 16 21.96 -5.52 3.52
C GLU A 16 21.84 -4.16 4.24
N GLU A 17 20.59 -3.68 4.42
CA GLU A 17 20.33 -2.40 5.05
C GLU A 17 20.04 -2.53 6.54
N THR A 18 20.59 -1.59 7.30
CA THR A 18 20.20 -1.38 8.70
C THR A 18 18.84 -0.68 8.78
N VAL A 19 18.15 -0.77 9.94
CA VAL A 19 16.89 -0.07 10.21
C VAL A 19 17.00 1.43 9.87
N ALA A 20 18.08 2.09 10.28
CA ALA A 20 18.31 3.50 10.01
C ALA A 20 18.44 3.81 8.51
N GLN A 21 19.13 2.95 7.76
CA GLN A 21 19.28 3.11 6.31
C GLN A 21 17.96 2.93 5.58
N MET A 22 17.16 1.91 5.94
CA MET A 22 15.81 1.71 5.39
C MET A 22 14.91 2.92 5.65
N VAL A 23 14.88 3.43 6.88
CA VAL A 23 14.10 4.62 7.24
C VAL A 23 14.56 5.86 6.46
N ASN A 24 15.87 6.08 6.32
CA ASN A 24 16.39 7.21 5.55
C ASN A 24 16.03 7.09 4.07
N ARG A 25 16.06 5.89 3.50
CA ARG A 25 15.63 5.64 2.13
C ARG A 25 14.14 5.87 1.95
N ALA A 26 13.29 5.40 2.85
CA ALA A 26 11.86 5.65 2.83
C ALA A 26 11.56 7.16 2.88
N LYS A 27 12.24 7.90 3.77
CA LYS A 27 12.12 9.37 3.85
C LYS A 27 12.58 10.07 2.57
N ALA A 28 13.63 9.59 1.92
CA ALA A 28 14.11 10.16 0.65
C ALA A 28 13.11 9.95 -0.49
N VAL A 29 12.43 8.80 -0.52
CA VAL A 29 11.37 8.49 -1.50
C VAL A 29 10.09 9.27 -1.21
N ASN A 30 9.63 9.27 0.03
CA ASN A 30 8.48 10.01 0.56
C ASN A 30 7.26 10.04 -0.38
N SER A 31 6.82 8.88 -0.85
CA SER A 31 5.73 8.73 -1.81
C SER A 31 4.62 7.82 -1.30
N GLU A 32 3.37 8.24 -1.46
CA GLU A 32 2.18 7.43 -1.19
C GLU A 32 2.01 6.26 -2.17
N ARG A 33 2.81 6.23 -3.25
CA ARG A 33 2.77 5.21 -4.30
C ARG A 33 3.92 4.22 -4.23
N VAL A 34 4.72 4.27 -3.18
CA VAL A 34 5.86 3.37 -2.99
C VAL A 34 5.77 2.69 -1.64
N VAL A 35 5.84 1.37 -1.65
CA VAL A 35 5.96 0.51 -0.47
C VAL A 35 7.40 0.01 -0.40
N LEU A 36 8.11 0.33 0.65
CA LEU A 36 9.46 -0.18 0.92
C LEU A 36 9.38 -1.35 1.89
N VAL A 37 9.85 -2.50 1.48
CA VAL A 37 9.80 -3.75 2.25
C VAL A 37 11.17 -4.08 2.82
N GLY A 38 11.22 -4.54 4.03
CA GLY A 38 12.43 -5.02 4.71
C GLY A 38 12.11 -5.77 6.00
N PRO A 39 13.09 -6.42 6.63
CA PRO A 39 14.48 -6.60 6.22
C PRO A 39 14.67 -7.62 5.10
N ASP A 40 15.94 -7.95 4.81
CA ASP A 40 16.32 -9.08 3.96
C ASP A 40 15.81 -10.42 4.53
N ILE A 41 15.76 -11.44 3.69
CA ILE A 41 15.25 -12.77 4.02
C ILE A 41 16.42 -13.73 4.20
N ALA A 42 16.35 -14.62 5.19
CA ALA A 42 17.29 -15.74 5.31
C ALA A 42 16.96 -16.76 4.21
N SER A 43 18.00 -17.23 3.54
CA SER A 43 17.91 -18.36 2.62
C SER A 43 18.07 -19.68 3.37
N ASP A 44 17.48 -20.76 2.84
CA ASP A 44 17.54 -22.11 3.43
C ASP A 44 18.96 -22.67 3.49
N ASP A 45 19.87 -22.15 2.66
CA ASP A 45 21.29 -22.51 2.66
C ASP A 45 22.14 -21.73 3.70
N GLY A 46 21.49 -20.92 4.54
CA GLY A 46 22.13 -20.08 5.56
C GLY A 46 22.67 -18.74 5.05
N GLY A 47 22.38 -18.40 3.78
CA GLY A 47 22.70 -17.11 3.20
C GLY A 47 21.62 -16.06 3.48
N THR A 48 21.83 -14.88 2.91
CA THR A 48 20.84 -13.79 2.94
C THR A 48 20.38 -13.49 1.53
N MET A 49 19.06 -13.45 1.32
CA MET A 49 18.44 -13.03 0.08
C MET A 49 17.99 -11.58 0.21
N SER A 50 18.18 -10.81 -0.85
CA SER A 50 17.73 -9.42 -0.89
C SER A 50 16.22 -9.28 -0.61
N ALA A 51 15.84 -8.25 0.13
CA ALA A 51 14.43 -7.90 0.37
C ALA A 51 13.63 -7.61 -0.93
N VAL A 52 14.27 -7.58 -2.09
CA VAL A 52 13.60 -7.53 -3.39
C VAL A 52 12.68 -8.72 -3.61
N PHE A 53 13.07 -9.92 -3.14
CA PHE A 53 12.21 -11.12 -3.22
C PHE A 53 11.00 -11.00 -2.30
N ALA A 54 11.20 -10.47 -1.09
CA ALA A 54 10.11 -10.14 -0.17
C ALA A 54 9.17 -9.08 -0.76
N ALA A 55 9.73 -8.06 -1.40
CA ALA A 55 8.96 -7.04 -2.09
C ALA A 55 8.11 -7.62 -3.22
N ALA A 56 8.64 -8.59 -3.98
CA ALA A 56 7.88 -9.29 -5.01
C ALA A 56 6.71 -10.10 -4.42
N ALA A 57 6.92 -10.79 -3.28
CA ALA A 57 5.86 -11.53 -2.60
C ALA A 57 4.79 -10.58 -2.04
N VAL A 58 5.18 -9.49 -1.39
CA VAL A 58 4.23 -8.45 -0.93
C VAL A 58 3.46 -7.85 -2.09
N ALA A 59 4.11 -7.59 -3.23
CA ALA A 59 3.44 -7.12 -4.44
C ALA A 59 2.41 -8.13 -4.96
N ALA A 60 2.71 -9.44 -4.90
CA ALA A 60 1.78 -10.50 -5.27
C ALA A 60 0.57 -10.55 -4.34
N VAL A 61 0.77 -10.41 -3.01
CA VAL A 61 -0.32 -10.32 -2.03
C VAL A 61 -1.20 -9.10 -2.31
N ILE A 62 -0.62 -7.93 -2.55
CA ILE A 62 -1.38 -6.71 -2.88
C ILE A 62 -2.20 -6.92 -4.16
N ALA A 63 -1.60 -7.51 -5.20
CA ALA A 63 -2.26 -7.74 -6.49
C ALA A 63 -3.32 -8.82 -6.43
N GLY A 64 -3.16 -9.82 -5.56
CA GLY A 64 -4.13 -10.91 -5.35
C GLY A 64 -5.28 -10.55 -4.42
N ASN A 65 -5.18 -9.45 -3.68
CA ASN A 65 -6.24 -9.01 -2.78
C ASN A 65 -7.42 -8.44 -3.58
N THR A 66 -8.57 -9.08 -3.50
CA THR A 66 -9.79 -8.67 -4.21
C THR A 66 -10.59 -7.60 -3.48
N ASP A 67 -10.32 -7.41 -2.19
CA ASP A 67 -10.97 -6.40 -1.36
C ASP A 67 -9.93 -5.39 -0.87
N PRO A 68 -9.96 -4.14 -1.36
CA PRO A 68 -8.99 -3.12 -1.00
C PRO A 68 -9.05 -2.69 0.46
N SER A 69 -10.13 -2.98 1.18
CA SER A 69 -10.31 -2.65 2.60
C SER A 69 -9.58 -3.63 3.52
N VAL A 70 -9.30 -4.84 3.05
CA VAL A 70 -8.57 -5.86 3.82
C VAL A 70 -7.08 -5.51 3.84
N PRO A 71 -6.49 -5.27 5.03
CA PRO A 71 -5.06 -4.99 5.15
C PRO A 71 -4.22 -6.22 4.80
N ILE A 72 -3.02 -5.99 4.30
CA ILE A 72 -2.06 -7.08 4.03
C ILE A 72 -1.34 -7.58 5.30
N ASN A 73 -1.67 -7.02 6.46
CA ASN A 73 -1.06 -7.37 7.74
C ASN A 73 -1.32 -8.85 8.05
N GLY A 74 -0.26 -9.59 8.38
CA GLY A 74 -0.34 -11.03 8.66
C GLY A 74 -0.60 -11.92 7.44
N ALA A 75 -0.65 -11.37 6.22
CA ALA A 75 -0.79 -12.19 5.02
C ALA A 75 0.44 -13.10 4.84
N GLU A 76 0.21 -14.39 4.68
CA GLU A 76 1.29 -15.37 4.55
C GLU A 76 2.09 -15.18 3.26
N LEU A 77 3.41 -15.15 3.38
CA LEU A 77 4.36 -15.10 2.29
C LEU A 77 4.98 -16.49 2.10
N THR A 78 4.36 -17.33 1.29
CA THR A 78 4.67 -18.77 1.15
C THR A 78 5.94 -19.09 0.37
N LEU A 79 6.59 -18.10 -0.25
CA LEU A 79 7.66 -18.35 -1.22
C LEU A 79 9.09 -18.21 -0.65
N PHE A 80 9.23 -17.89 0.61
CA PHE A 80 10.54 -17.52 1.15
C PHE A 80 10.77 -18.11 2.54
N GLY A 81 12.03 -18.37 2.85
CA GLY A 81 12.46 -18.73 4.19
C GLY A 81 12.11 -17.67 5.25
N ALA A 82 12.62 -17.84 6.44
CA ALA A 82 12.37 -16.92 7.55
C ALA A 82 12.88 -15.50 7.26
N ALA A 83 12.33 -14.47 7.87
CA ALA A 83 12.93 -13.14 7.88
C ALA A 83 14.40 -13.25 8.36
N GLY A 84 15.33 -12.69 7.61
CA GLY A 84 16.76 -12.89 7.81
C GLY A 84 17.28 -12.37 9.14
N LYS A 85 16.59 -11.39 9.71
CA LYS A 85 16.88 -10.83 11.03
C LYS A 85 15.59 -10.74 11.82
N ARG A 86 15.58 -11.33 13.02
CA ARG A 86 14.53 -11.07 13.98
C ARG A 86 14.63 -9.62 14.46
N LEU A 87 13.64 -8.82 14.15
CA LEU A 87 13.50 -7.45 14.63
C LEU A 87 12.95 -7.43 16.05
N SER A 88 13.42 -6.51 16.87
CA SER A 88 12.80 -6.17 18.15
C SER A 88 11.56 -5.28 17.91
N ASP A 89 10.63 -5.25 18.87
CA ASP A 89 9.43 -4.43 18.80
C ASP A 89 9.76 -2.95 18.55
N ASN A 90 10.85 -2.46 19.15
CA ASN A 90 11.33 -1.09 18.94
C ASN A 90 11.83 -0.86 17.50
N GLU A 91 12.54 -1.83 16.90
CA GLU A 91 12.96 -1.75 15.49
C GLU A 91 11.76 -1.79 14.55
N ILE A 92 10.76 -2.62 14.84
CA ILE A 92 9.50 -2.68 14.10
C ILE A 92 8.78 -1.32 14.16
N ASP A 93 8.62 -0.74 15.35
CA ASP A 93 8.00 0.58 15.52
C ASP A 93 8.76 1.69 14.75
N GLN A 94 10.10 1.67 14.80
CA GLN A 94 10.92 2.61 14.04
C GLN A 94 10.72 2.48 12.52
N LEU A 95 10.66 1.25 11.99
CA LEU A 95 10.40 0.99 10.58
C LEU A 95 9.02 1.48 10.18
N VAL A 96 7.98 1.11 10.94
CA VAL A 96 6.60 1.49 10.70
C VAL A 96 6.44 3.02 10.70
N ARG A 97 6.98 3.71 11.68
CA ARG A 97 6.96 5.18 11.74
C ARG A 97 7.80 5.82 10.63
N GLY A 98 8.84 5.12 10.21
CA GLY A 98 9.75 5.57 9.16
C GLY A 98 9.25 5.36 7.73
N GLY A 99 8.06 4.74 7.54
CA GLY A 99 7.51 4.50 6.20
C GLY A 99 8.04 3.23 5.53
N VAL A 100 8.41 2.22 6.32
CA VAL A 100 8.87 0.91 5.85
C VAL A 100 7.87 -0.16 6.28
N THR A 101 7.49 -1.05 5.38
CA THR A 101 6.68 -2.24 5.65
C THR A 101 7.59 -3.35 6.19
N PRO A 102 7.59 -3.62 7.50
CA PRO A 102 8.43 -4.68 8.06
C PRO A 102 7.81 -6.04 7.82
N ILE A 103 8.69 -7.04 7.59
CA ILE A 103 8.34 -8.46 7.55
C ILE A 103 8.89 -9.12 8.80
N GLU A 104 8.10 -9.99 9.39
CA GLU A 104 8.53 -10.87 10.48
C GLU A 104 8.19 -12.32 10.19
N THR A 105 8.86 -13.22 10.87
CA THR A 105 8.56 -14.66 10.84
C THR A 105 8.17 -15.11 12.23
N VAL A 106 6.94 -15.59 12.36
CA VAL A 106 6.37 -16.13 13.59
C VAL A 106 5.91 -17.56 13.33
N GLY A 107 6.39 -18.52 14.12
CA GLY A 107 6.00 -19.93 13.95
C GLY A 107 6.35 -20.53 12.58
N GLY A 108 7.38 -20.01 11.91
CA GLY A 108 7.77 -20.46 10.57
C GLY A 108 7.02 -19.82 9.42
N VAL A 109 6.05 -18.93 9.71
CA VAL A 109 5.30 -18.19 8.70
C VAL A 109 5.81 -16.77 8.61
N SER A 110 6.23 -16.35 7.42
CA SER A 110 6.64 -14.98 7.14
C SER A 110 5.45 -14.14 6.70
N SER A 111 5.31 -12.95 7.27
CA SER A 111 4.19 -12.05 6.95
C SER A 111 4.57 -10.58 7.12
N PRO A 112 3.92 -9.65 6.40
CA PRO A 112 4.04 -8.23 6.69
C PRO A 112 3.39 -7.90 8.03
N VAL A 113 4.08 -7.16 8.88
CA VAL A 113 3.54 -6.68 10.16
C VAL A 113 2.50 -5.59 9.93
N ARG A 114 2.82 -4.65 9.02
CA ARG A 114 1.91 -3.56 8.65
C ARG A 114 2.20 -3.06 7.25
N GLY A 115 1.16 -3.00 6.40
CA GLY A 115 1.26 -2.45 5.06
C GLY A 115 1.29 -0.92 5.06
N ILE A 116 2.46 -0.34 4.74
CA ILE A 116 2.69 1.10 4.81
C ILE A 116 3.35 1.60 3.53
N THR A 117 3.03 2.84 3.16
CA THR A 117 3.73 3.57 2.10
C THR A 117 4.93 4.33 2.67
N THR A 118 5.83 4.78 1.80
CA THR A 118 6.97 5.60 2.23
C THR A 118 6.59 7.06 2.55
N LYS A 119 5.31 7.43 2.46
CA LYS A 119 4.82 8.79 2.74
C LYS A 119 4.80 9.07 4.23
N THR A 120 5.71 9.89 4.72
CA THR A 120 5.84 10.26 6.13
C THR A 120 5.76 11.76 6.37
N SER A 121 5.86 12.57 5.32
CA SER A 121 5.82 14.02 5.45
C SER A 121 5.21 14.72 4.24
N SER A 122 4.67 15.91 4.45
CA SER A 122 4.17 16.81 3.40
C SER A 122 4.63 18.22 3.71
N GLY A 123 5.28 18.89 2.71
CA GLY A 123 5.82 20.23 2.91
C GLY A 123 6.84 20.37 4.04
N GLY A 124 7.57 19.29 4.40
CA GLY A 124 8.53 19.27 5.50
C GLY A 124 7.93 19.02 6.89
N VAL A 125 6.61 18.90 7.00
CA VAL A 125 5.89 18.58 8.25
C VAL A 125 5.48 17.10 8.24
N ALA A 126 5.52 16.44 9.39
CA ALA A 126 5.06 15.04 9.52
C ALA A 126 3.60 14.92 9.10
N ASP A 127 3.32 13.98 8.19
CA ASP A 127 1.98 13.73 7.65
C ASP A 127 1.76 12.22 7.52
N THR A 128 0.73 11.72 8.17
CA THR A 128 0.36 10.30 8.19
C THR A 128 -0.88 9.98 7.36
N THR A 129 -1.47 10.97 6.68
CA THR A 129 -2.74 10.85 5.94
C THR A 129 -2.69 9.73 4.89
N TRP A 130 -1.59 9.64 4.17
CA TRP A 130 -1.39 8.68 3.09
C TRP A 130 -0.37 7.58 3.43
N ARG A 131 -0.13 7.37 4.70
CA ARG A 131 0.84 6.37 5.16
C ARG A 131 0.31 4.96 5.04
N GLU A 132 -0.94 4.71 5.37
CA GLU A 132 -1.54 3.38 5.33
C GLU A 132 -1.79 2.94 3.87
N LEU A 133 -1.27 1.77 3.50
CA LEU A 133 -1.44 1.20 2.17
C LEU A 133 -2.92 0.97 1.84
N THR A 134 -3.70 0.47 2.79
CA THR A 134 -5.13 0.22 2.65
C THR A 134 -5.88 1.49 2.21
N THR A 135 -5.55 2.66 2.77
CA THR A 135 -6.14 3.94 2.35
C THR A 135 -5.90 4.23 0.87
N ILE A 136 -4.69 3.93 0.38
CA ILE A 136 -4.36 4.13 -1.04
C ILE A 136 -5.13 3.15 -1.93
N LEU A 137 -5.23 1.88 -1.52
CA LEU A 137 -5.96 0.85 -2.27
C LEU A 137 -7.45 1.18 -2.37
N ILE A 138 -8.08 1.63 -1.28
CA ILE A 138 -9.49 2.07 -1.28
C ILE A 138 -9.67 3.25 -2.24
N VAL A 139 -8.82 4.27 -2.19
CA VAL A 139 -8.90 5.42 -3.10
C VAL A 139 -8.73 5.01 -4.55
N ASP A 140 -7.85 4.03 -4.82
CA ASP A 140 -7.60 3.48 -6.15
C ASP A 140 -8.79 2.68 -6.70
N GLU A 141 -9.64 2.12 -5.85
CA GLU A 141 -10.90 1.48 -6.22
C GLU A 141 -12.03 2.51 -6.40
N VAL A 142 -12.18 3.43 -5.45
CA VAL A 142 -13.28 4.43 -5.43
C VAL A 142 -13.22 5.37 -6.64
N ILE A 143 -12.05 5.91 -6.95
CA ILE A 143 -11.93 6.92 -8.01
C ILE A 143 -12.26 6.37 -9.40
N PRO A 144 -11.74 5.21 -9.86
CA PRO A 144 -12.09 4.63 -11.15
C PRO A 144 -13.57 4.24 -11.22
N THR A 145 -14.15 3.70 -10.16
CA THR A 145 -15.56 3.30 -10.10
C THR A 145 -16.48 4.49 -10.31
N ILE A 146 -16.29 5.58 -9.56
CA ILE A 146 -17.05 6.82 -9.74
C ILE A 146 -16.87 7.37 -11.18
N ARG A 147 -15.63 7.41 -11.67
CA ARG A 147 -15.35 7.88 -13.05
C ARG A 147 -16.08 7.03 -14.10
N SER A 148 -16.10 5.71 -13.93
CA SER A 148 -16.79 4.79 -14.83
C SER A 148 -18.29 5.01 -14.82
N ALA A 149 -18.91 5.08 -13.65
CA ALA A 149 -20.34 5.34 -13.49
C ALA A 149 -20.76 6.68 -14.12
N LEU A 150 -19.99 7.73 -13.86
CA LEU A 150 -20.27 9.05 -14.45
C LEU A 150 -20.09 9.07 -15.97
N ARG A 151 -19.05 8.40 -16.47
CA ARG A 151 -18.79 8.30 -17.91
C ARG A 151 -19.89 7.56 -18.65
N THR A 152 -20.43 6.49 -18.07
CA THR A 152 -21.51 5.71 -18.66
C THR A 152 -22.82 6.49 -18.72
N ARG A 153 -23.17 7.19 -17.63
CA ARG A 153 -24.48 7.85 -17.51
C ARG A 153 -24.52 9.27 -18.09
N PHE A 154 -23.40 10.01 -18.04
CA PHE A 154 -23.38 11.45 -18.32
C PHE A 154 -22.43 11.87 -19.45
N ALA A 155 -21.93 10.93 -20.27
CA ALA A 155 -20.93 11.21 -21.31
C ALA A 155 -21.31 12.35 -22.28
N ARG A 156 -22.60 12.55 -22.56
CA ARG A 156 -23.11 13.55 -23.51
C ARG A 156 -24.15 14.46 -22.87
N SER A 157 -24.14 14.64 -21.57
CA SER A 157 -25.08 15.49 -20.84
C SER A 157 -24.77 16.95 -21.06
N LYS A 158 -25.84 17.77 -21.17
CA LYS A 158 -25.71 19.22 -21.17
C LYS A 158 -25.32 19.72 -19.79
N ASN A 159 -24.48 20.77 -19.74
CA ASN A 159 -24.08 21.39 -18.47
C ASN A 159 -25.16 22.34 -17.95
N THR A 160 -26.20 21.79 -17.34
CA THR A 160 -27.30 22.52 -16.70
C THR A 160 -27.23 22.32 -15.17
N ALA A 161 -27.96 23.17 -14.41
CA ALA A 161 -28.05 22.99 -12.96
C ALA A 161 -28.68 21.63 -12.60
N GLN A 162 -29.67 21.17 -13.37
CA GLN A 162 -30.29 19.86 -13.18
C GLN A 162 -29.30 18.71 -13.44
N SER A 163 -28.52 18.79 -14.53
CA SER A 163 -27.49 17.75 -14.83
C SER A 163 -26.42 17.68 -13.76
N ARG A 164 -25.96 18.83 -13.24
CA ARG A 164 -25.00 18.86 -12.12
C ARG A 164 -25.58 18.24 -10.85
N GLY A 165 -26.88 18.48 -10.56
CA GLY A 165 -27.57 17.84 -9.45
C GLY A 165 -27.64 16.33 -9.61
N ALA A 166 -28.01 15.84 -10.80
CA ALA A 166 -28.06 14.41 -11.11
C ALA A 166 -26.68 13.73 -11.00
N ILE A 167 -25.60 14.38 -11.47
CA ILE A 167 -24.22 13.91 -11.32
C ILE A 167 -23.85 13.79 -9.84
N ARG A 168 -24.17 14.82 -9.04
CA ARG A 168 -23.89 14.79 -7.60
C ARG A 168 -24.62 13.63 -6.90
N SER A 169 -25.90 13.43 -7.20
CA SER A 169 -26.69 12.33 -6.66
C SER A 169 -26.11 10.97 -7.05
N GLN A 170 -25.63 10.82 -8.29
CA GLN A 170 -24.98 9.58 -8.72
C GLN A 170 -23.69 9.29 -7.95
N VAL A 171 -22.84 10.29 -7.71
CA VAL A 171 -21.63 10.12 -6.89
C VAL A 171 -21.99 9.66 -5.48
N VAL A 172 -23.01 10.24 -4.87
CA VAL A 172 -23.46 9.83 -3.53
C VAL A 172 -23.93 8.37 -3.52
N LEU A 173 -24.71 7.97 -4.54
CA LEU A 173 -25.18 6.58 -4.66
C LEU A 173 -24.02 5.58 -4.77
N GLU A 174 -23.00 5.88 -5.60
CA GLU A 174 -21.82 5.01 -5.72
C GLU A 174 -21.05 4.90 -4.40
N LEU A 175 -20.90 6.01 -3.67
CA LEU A 175 -20.26 6.01 -2.37
C LEU A 175 -21.05 5.24 -1.30
N GLU A 176 -22.39 5.36 -1.30
CA GLU A 176 -23.25 4.61 -0.39
C GLU A 176 -23.21 3.10 -0.69
N GLU A 177 -23.15 2.72 -1.96
CA GLU A 177 -22.99 1.32 -2.37
C GLU A 177 -21.65 0.75 -1.92
N MET A 178 -20.55 1.50 -2.10
CA MET A 178 -19.23 1.07 -1.61
C MET A 178 -19.21 0.96 -0.09
N LYS A 179 -19.79 1.94 0.62
CA LYS A 179 -19.93 1.90 2.07
C LYS A 179 -20.72 0.66 2.54
N SER A 180 -21.76 0.24 1.81
CA SER A 180 -22.54 -0.96 2.14
C SER A 180 -21.74 -2.26 1.95
N ARG A 181 -20.69 -2.23 1.14
CA ARG A 181 -19.73 -3.33 0.96
C ARG A 181 -18.51 -3.23 1.90
N GLU A 182 -18.54 -2.27 2.83
CA GLU A 182 -17.46 -1.99 3.80
C GLU A 182 -16.11 -1.56 3.16
N ILE A 183 -16.18 -0.97 1.95
CA ILE A 183 -15.05 -0.38 1.23
C ILE A 183 -14.97 1.13 1.50
#